data_5dfeef777cdac8cd12ac09a9a364a5e6
#
_entry.id   5dfeef777cdac8cd12ac09a9a364a5e6
#
_cell.length_a   1.000
_cell.length_b   1.000
_cell.length_c   1.000
_cell.angle_alpha   90.00
_cell.angle_beta   90.00
_cell.angle_gamma   90.00
#
_symmetry.space_group_name_H-M   'P 1'
#
loop_
_entity.id
_entity.type
_entity.pdbx_description
1 polymer ?
#
loop_
_entity_poly.entity_id
_entity_poly.type
_entity_poly.pdbx_seq_one_letter_code
_entity_poly.pdbx_strand_id
1 'polypeptide(L)'
;MLYENCKMITFQSGCEEDTSTCDVRIDGETLIVSYDDTIYRGNDSGGGHYDLIAPMVNGRATLHRAKDSDTLEGSWIEGGFIGMWQI
;
A
#
# COMPACT_ATOMS: atom_id res chain seq x y z
N MET A 1 -5.57 -14.56 0.81
CA MET A 1 -4.31 -15.02 0.21
C MET A 1 -3.17 -14.13 0.66
N LEU A 2 -2.06 -14.71 1.08
CA LEU A 2 -0.89 -13.98 1.57
C LEU A 2 0.23 -14.02 0.54
N TYR A 3 0.77 -12.84 0.22
CA TYR A 3 1.93 -12.67 -0.64
C TYR A 3 3.05 -12.10 0.21
N GLU A 4 4.12 -12.87 0.42
CA GLU A 4 5.26 -12.47 1.24
C GLU A 4 6.38 -11.90 0.38
N ASN A 5 7.13 -10.96 0.96
CA ASN A 5 8.31 -10.35 0.33
C ASN A 5 8.03 -9.74 -1.04
N CYS A 6 6.88 -9.08 -1.17
CA CYS A 6 6.56 -8.35 -2.40
C CYS A 6 7.50 -7.17 -2.55
N LYS A 7 7.95 -6.93 -3.78
CA LYS A 7 8.76 -5.75 -4.07
C LYS A 7 7.91 -4.50 -3.91
N MET A 8 8.38 -3.57 -3.12
CA MET A 8 7.70 -2.30 -2.86
C MET A 8 8.61 -1.15 -3.27
N ILE A 9 8.16 -0.36 -4.23
CA ILE A 9 8.87 0.84 -4.64
C ILE A 9 8.16 2.04 -4.03
N THR A 10 8.90 2.84 -3.28
CA THR A 10 8.38 4.02 -2.61
C THR A 10 8.92 5.27 -3.29
N PHE A 11 8.01 6.14 -3.71
CA PHE A 11 8.33 7.44 -4.25
C PHE A 11 7.86 8.48 -3.25
N GLN A 12 8.79 9.16 -2.59
CA GLN A 12 8.46 10.22 -1.65
C GLN A 12 8.81 11.57 -2.26
N SER A 13 7.91 12.54 -2.09
CA SER A 13 8.12 13.88 -2.63
C SER A 13 9.45 14.47 -2.14
N GLY A 14 10.31 14.88 -3.09
CA GLY A 14 11.62 15.45 -2.79
C GLY A 14 12.72 14.43 -2.51
N CYS A 15 12.42 13.13 -2.59
CA CYS A 15 13.39 12.07 -2.33
C CYS A 15 13.56 11.17 -3.56
N GLU A 16 14.69 10.47 -3.62
CA GLU A 16 14.89 9.42 -4.62
C GLU A 16 13.98 8.23 -4.31
N GLU A 17 13.64 7.45 -5.33
CA GLU A 17 12.87 6.25 -5.13
C GLU A 17 13.63 5.26 -4.23
N ASP A 18 12.87 4.55 -3.40
CA ASP A 18 13.42 3.54 -2.51
C ASP A 18 12.74 2.20 -2.80
N THR A 19 13.53 1.14 -2.80
CA THR A 19 13.04 -0.22 -3.02
C THR A 19 13.16 -1.01 -1.74
N SER A 20 12.05 -1.59 -1.30
CA SER A 20 11.99 -2.43 -0.12
C SER A 20 11.09 -3.63 -0.39
N THR A 21 10.76 -4.36 0.66
CA THR A 21 9.80 -5.46 0.57
C THR A 21 8.66 -5.23 1.55
N CYS A 22 7.50 -5.79 1.22
CA CYS A 22 6.35 -5.80 2.10
C CYS A 22 5.59 -7.11 1.96
N ASP A 23 4.71 -7.37 2.92
CA ASP A 23 3.77 -8.48 2.82
C ASP A 23 2.40 -7.92 2.46
N VAL A 24 1.71 -8.61 1.57
CA VAL A 24 0.38 -8.21 1.12
C VAL A 24 -0.58 -9.35 1.39
N ARG A 25 -1.68 -9.05 2.06
CA ARG A 25 -2.73 -10.02 2.31
C ARG A 25 -4.05 -9.52 1.73
N ILE A 26 -4.69 -10.35 0.95
CA ILE A 26 -6.00 -10.05 0.37
C ILE A 26 -6.98 -11.14 0.81
N ASP A 27 -7.99 -10.74 1.59
CA ASP A 27 -9.06 -11.63 2.06
C ASP A 27 -10.41 -11.00 1.67
N GLY A 28 -11.00 -11.50 0.57
CA GLY A 28 -12.24 -10.91 0.07
C GLY A 28 -12.03 -9.46 -0.34
N GLU A 29 -12.70 -8.53 0.34
CA GLU A 29 -12.60 -7.10 0.07
C GLU A 29 -11.52 -6.40 0.91
N THR A 30 -10.88 -7.12 1.84
CA THR A 30 -9.89 -6.55 2.75
C THR A 30 -8.50 -6.68 2.18
N LEU A 31 -7.75 -5.58 2.22
CA LEU A 31 -6.34 -5.52 1.84
C LEU A 31 -5.52 -5.10 3.05
N ILE A 32 -4.44 -5.83 3.31
CA ILE A 32 -3.48 -5.50 4.36
C ILE A 32 -2.10 -5.46 3.74
N VAL A 33 -1.40 -4.33 3.93
CA VAL A 33 -0.01 -4.15 3.50
C VAL A 33 0.83 -3.94 4.76
N SER A 34 1.82 -4.81 4.97
CA SER A 34 2.69 -4.77 6.15
C SER A 34 4.14 -4.55 5.73
N TYR A 35 4.77 -3.52 6.30
CA TYR A 35 6.20 -3.29 6.11
C TYR A 35 6.77 -2.64 7.39
N ASP A 36 7.99 -3.02 7.77
CA ASP A 36 8.71 -2.42 8.91
C ASP A 36 7.85 -2.24 10.16
N ASP A 37 7.13 -3.28 10.58
CA ASP A 37 6.20 -3.27 11.73
C ASP A 37 5.01 -2.30 11.57
N THR A 38 4.82 -1.75 10.39
CA THR A 38 3.70 -0.86 10.08
C THR A 38 2.66 -1.64 9.30
N ILE A 39 1.40 -1.50 9.68
CA ILE A 39 0.29 -2.20 9.04
C ILE A 39 -0.70 -1.18 8.48
N TYR A 40 -0.89 -1.22 7.16
CA TYR A 40 -1.96 -0.50 6.47
C TYR A 40 -3.08 -1.48 6.17
N ARG A 41 -4.29 -1.13 6.56
CA ARG A 41 -5.45 -2.00 6.40
C ARG A 41 -6.65 -1.22 5.90
N GLY A 42 -7.39 -1.81 4.99
CA GLY A 42 -8.62 -1.22 4.47
C GLY A 42 -9.38 -2.16 3.56
N ASN A 43 -10.39 -1.62 2.91
CA ASN A 43 -11.30 -2.41 2.08
C ASN A 43 -11.37 -1.87 0.66
N ASP A 44 -11.76 -2.75 -0.25
CA ASP A 44 -12.09 -2.39 -1.63
C ASP A 44 -13.39 -1.57 -1.62
N SER A 45 -13.32 -0.35 -2.15
CA SER A 45 -14.49 0.52 -2.31
C SER A 45 -15.16 0.36 -3.67
N GLY A 46 -14.66 -0.55 -4.50
CA GLY A 46 -15.19 -0.87 -5.81
C GLY A 46 -14.12 -0.85 -6.90
N GLY A 47 -14.15 -1.83 -7.81
CA GLY A 47 -13.28 -1.86 -8.97
C GLY A 47 -11.78 -1.99 -8.68
N GLY A 48 -11.40 -2.57 -7.54
CA GLY A 48 -9.98 -2.71 -7.17
C GLY A 48 -9.38 -1.48 -6.55
N HIS A 49 -10.19 -0.57 -6.04
CA HIS A 49 -9.75 0.65 -5.36
C HIS A 49 -9.81 0.44 -3.85
N TYR A 50 -8.66 0.47 -3.19
CA TYR A 50 -8.54 0.22 -1.75
C TYR A 50 -8.18 1.49 -1.00
N ASP A 51 -8.92 1.77 0.07
CA ASP A 51 -8.62 2.85 1.01
C ASP A 51 -8.10 2.24 2.31
N LEU A 52 -6.85 2.53 2.65
CA LEU A 52 -6.15 1.94 3.79
C LEU A 52 -5.82 2.99 4.83
N ILE A 53 -5.79 2.56 6.08
CA ILE A 53 -5.34 3.40 7.20
C ILE A 53 -4.29 2.67 8.02
N ALA A 54 -3.37 3.44 8.61
CA ALA A 54 -2.37 2.97 9.56
C ALA A 54 -2.32 3.95 10.73
N PRO A 55 -3.23 3.82 11.72
CA PRO A 55 -3.35 4.82 12.79
C PRO A 55 -2.08 5.03 13.61
N MET A 56 -1.27 3.98 13.79
CA MET A 56 -0.05 4.07 14.59
C MET A 56 0.98 5.05 14.05
N VAL A 57 0.96 5.30 12.73
CA VAL A 57 1.88 6.22 12.07
C VAL A 57 1.16 7.40 11.44
N ASN A 58 -0.11 7.58 11.79
CA ASN A 58 -0.97 8.60 11.21
C ASN A 58 -0.95 8.52 9.68
N GLY A 59 -1.10 7.29 9.17
CA GLY A 59 -0.95 6.98 7.76
C GLY A 59 -2.27 6.70 7.06
N ARG A 60 -2.32 7.06 5.79
CA ARG A 60 -3.39 6.71 4.85
C ARG A 60 -2.77 6.34 3.52
N ALA A 61 -3.38 5.39 2.85
CA ALA A 61 -2.98 5.04 1.50
C ALA A 61 -4.22 4.74 0.66
N THR A 62 -4.15 5.11 -0.59
CA THR A 62 -5.15 4.75 -1.59
C THR A 62 -4.43 3.97 -2.67
N LEU A 63 -4.74 2.68 -2.77
CA LEU A 63 -4.11 1.80 -3.74
C LEU A 63 -5.14 1.29 -4.73
N HIS A 64 -4.73 1.15 -5.97
CA HIS A 64 -5.55 0.67 -7.05
C HIS A 64 -4.91 -0.53 -7.72
N ARG A 65 -5.70 -1.57 -7.93
CA ARG A 65 -5.31 -2.75 -8.68
C ARG A 65 -6.09 -2.75 -9.99
N ALA A 66 -5.38 -2.57 -11.10
CA ALA A 66 -6.02 -2.63 -12.41
C ALA A 66 -6.51 -4.05 -12.69
N LYS A 67 -7.57 -4.16 -13.49
CA LYS A 67 -8.08 -5.46 -13.91
C LYS A 67 -6.98 -6.25 -14.61
N ASP A 68 -6.83 -7.51 -14.25
CA ASP A 68 -5.83 -8.41 -14.79
C ASP A 68 -4.38 -8.01 -14.49
N SER A 69 -4.17 -7.17 -13.46
CA SER A 69 -2.85 -6.75 -13.01
C SER A 69 -2.52 -7.35 -11.65
N ASP A 70 -1.25 -7.68 -11.43
CA ASP A 70 -0.72 -8.11 -10.14
C ASP A 70 -0.05 -6.96 -9.38
N THR A 71 -0.18 -5.73 -9.87
CA THR A 71 0.45 -4.56 -9.28
C THR A 71 -0.57 -3.71 -8.56
N LEU A 72 -0.21 -3.28 -7.33
CA LEU A 72 -0.94 -2.28 -6.57
C LEU A 72 -0.19 -0.96 -6.68
N GLU A 73 -0.89 0.10 -7.05
CA GLU A 73 -0.30 1.43 -7.21
C GLU A 73 -1.20 2.47 -6.55
N GLY A 74 -0.58 3.49 -5.98
CA GLY A 74 -1.35 4.58 -5.43
C GLY A 74 -0.53 5.50 -4.55
N SER A 75 -1.23 6.39 -3.86
CA SER A 75 -0.63 7.42 -3.03
C SER A 75 -0.72 7.05 -1.56
N TRP A 76 0.21 7.60 -0.78
CA TRP A 76 0.20 7.47 0.67
C TRP A 76 0.56 8.80 1.34
N ILE A 77 0.05 8.95 2.55
CA ILE A 77 0.38 10.08 3.44
C ILE A 77 0.69 9.47 4.80
N GLU A 78 1.83 9.81 5.36
CA GLU A 78 2.25 9.28 6.66
C GLU A 78 2.99 10.36 7.43
N GLY A 79 2.41 10.80 8.55
CA GLY A 79 3.04 11.76 9.43
C GLY A 79 3.45 13.08 8.77
N GLY A 80 2.70 13.55 7.78
CA GLY A 80 3.03 14.77 7.03
C GLY A 80 3.88 14.56 5.80
N PHE A 81 4.34 13.34 5.55
CA PHE A 81 5.05 12.97 4.31
C PHE A 81 4.05 12.41 3.31
N ILE A 82 4.27 12.70 2.04
CA ILE A 82 3.43 12.19 0.96
C ILE A 82 4.26 11.49 -0.10
N GLY A 83 3.67 10.52 -0.77
CA GLY A 83 4.36 9.82 -1.82
C GLY A 83 3.45 8.85 -2.57
N MET A 84 4.09 7.97 -3.33
CA MET A 84 3.43 6.92 -4.12
C MET A 84 4.07 5.57 -3.81
N TRP A 85 3.27 4.52 -3.94
CA TRP A 85 3.75 3.14 -3.88
C TRP A 85 3.43 2.42 -5.17
N GLN A 86 4.35 1.53 -5.53
CA GLN A 86 4.15 0.50 -6.54
C GLN A 86 4.57 -0.84 -5.93
N ILE A 87 3.61 -1.73 -5.79
CA ILE A 87 3.82 -3.01 -5.10
C ILE A 87 3.56 -4.19 -6.03
#